data_245cb4cd7d47e5facc84dc75ae6a715d
#
_entry.id   245cb4cd7d47e5facc84dc75ae6a715d
#
_cell.length_a   1.000
_cell.length_b   1.000
_cell.length_c   1.000
_cell.angle_alpha   90.00
_cell.angle_beta   90.00
_cell.angle_gamma   90.00
#
_symmetry.space_group_name_H-M   'P 1'
#
loop_
_entity.id
_entity.type
_entity.pdbx_description
1 polymer ?
#
loop_
_entity_poly.entity_id
_entity_poly.type
_entity_poly.pdbx_seq_one_letter_code
_entity_poly.pdbx_strand_id
1 'polypeptide(L)'
;MKRVTENQGKKTPGVDGEIWNTPHKKATAVHQLRQRGYQAQPLRRVYIRKSNGKQRPLGITTMKDRAMQALYLLALDPIAEVKADPNSYGFRKERATADAIEQCFTVLCRDYAAQWILEGDILSCFDRISHNWLLANVPMDKAILQKWLQAGFMEKSVLYPTAEGAPQGGICSPVLANLTLDGLETKLREKYPKATFALPKSQS
;
A
#
# COMPACT_ATOMS: atom_id res chain seq x y z
N MET A 1 7.29 -15.06 -7.61
CA MET A 1 8.42 -14.73 -8.47
C MET A 1 8.03 -13.74 -9.58
N LYS A 2 7.04 -14.02 -10.45
CA LYS A 2 6.56 -13.18 -11.55
C LYS A 2 6.32 -11.71 -11.13
N ARG A 3 5.58 -11.46 -10.05
CA ARG A 3 5.28 -10.12 -9.53
C ARG A 3 6.52 -9.27 -9.22
N VAL A 4 7.67 -9.88 -8.94
CA VAL A 4 8.92 -9.20 -8.60
C VAL A 4 9.83 -9.02 -9.81
N THR A 5 9.83 -9.99 -10.73
CA THR A 5 10.78 -10.05 -11.84
C THR A 5 10.22 -9.65 -13.20
N GLU A 6 8.92 -9.34 -13.30
CA GLU A 6 8.26 -8.95 -14.54
C GLU A 6 7.56 -7.59 -14.48
N ASN A 7 7.86 -6.77 -13.46
CA ASN A 7 7.34 -5.40 -13.32
C ASN A 7 8.35 -4.35 -13.81
N GLN A 8 7.93 -3.08 -13.85
CA GLN A 8 8.79 -1.95 -14.25
C GLN A 8 10.03 -1.79 -13.34
N GLY A 9 9.93 -2.18 -12.07
CA GLY A 9 11.02 -2.11 -11.09
C GLY A 9 12.02 -3.28 -11.15
N LYS A 10 11.86 -4.25 -12.05
CA LYS A 10 12.68 -5.48 -12.14
C LYS A 10 14.19 -5.26 -12.30
N LYS A 11 14.58 -4.11 -12.84
CA LYS A 11 15.99 -3.73 -13.05
C LYS A 11 16.49 -2.73 -11.99
N THR A 12 15.68 -2.38 -11.00
CA THR A 12 16.02 -1.39 -9.98
C THR A 12 16.39 -2.11 -8.68
N PRO A 13 17.70 -2.19 -8.31
CA PRO A 13 18.14 -2.89 -7.11
C PRO A 13 17.83 -2.08 -5.84
N GLY A 14 17.75 -2.79 -4.70
CA GLY A 14 17.74 -2.20 -3.36
C GLY A 14 19.12 -1.67 -2.94
N VAL A 15 19.36 -1.66 -1.63
CA VAL A 15 20.65 -1.27 -1.03
C VAL A 15 21.75 -2.30 -1.29
N ASP A 16 21.36 -3.56 -1.53
CA ASP A 16 22.25 -4.69 -1.81
C ASP A 16 22.80 -4.71 -3.25
N GLY A 17 22.30 -3.85 -4.13
CA GLY A 17 22.68 -3.85 -5.54
C GLY A 17 22.19 -5.07 -6.35
N GLU A 18 21.44 -6.00 -5.73
CA GLU A 18 21.01 -7.24 -6.38
C GLU A 18 19.81 -7.07 -7.29
N ILE A 19 19.86 -7.76 -8.45
CA ILE A 19 18.71 -7.98 -9.35
C ILE A 19 18.61 -9.45 -9.73
N TRP A 20 17.38 -9.96 -9.90
CA TRP A 20 17.12 -11.35 -10.27
C TRP A 20 16.80 -11.45 -11.78
N ASN A 21 17.83 -11.28 -12.59
CA ASN A 21 17.71 -11.20 -14.04
C ASN A 21 17.98 -12.55 -14.76
N THR A 22 18.51 -13.55 -14.07
CA THR A 22 18.80 -14.89 -14.66
C THR A 22 17.91 -15.97 -14.05
N PRO A 23 17.59 -17.06 -14.77
CA PRO A 23 16.87 -18.21 -14.24
C PRO A 23 17.49 -18.79 -12.98
N HIS A 24 18.82 -18.91 -12.96
CA HIS A 24 19.57 -19.42 -11.81
C HIS A 24 19.35 -18.56 -10.55
N LYS A 25 19.51 -17.23 -10.64
CA LYS A 25 19.23 -16.33 -9.51
C LYS A 25 17.79 -16.43 -9.00
N LYS A 26 16.82 -16.57 -9.92
CA LYS A 26 15.41 -16.74 -9.56
C LYS A 26 15.17 -18.05 -8.82
N ALA A 27 15.78 -19.16 -9.26
CA ALA A 27 15.68 -20.46 -8.62
C ALA A 27 16.30 -20.43 -7.21
N THR A 28 17.52 -19.91 -7.08
CA THR A 28 18.21 -19.75 -5.79
C THR A 28 17.38 -18.90 -4.82
N ALA A 29 16.80 -17.80 -5.30
CA ALA A 29 15.97 -16.91 -4.48
C ALA A 29 14.74 -17.62 -3.91
N VAL A 30 14.08 -18.53 -4.65
CA VAL A 30 12.94 -19.32 -4.14
C VAL A 30 13.34 -20.14 -2.90
N HIS A 31 14.50 -20.77 -2.92
CA HIS A 31 15.00 -21.55 -1.78
C HIS A 31 15.41 -20.70 -0.58
N GLN A 32 15.77 -19.43 -0.82
CA GLN A 32 16.17 -18.48 0.21
C GLN A 32 15.00 -17.73 0.85
N LEU A 33 13.80 -17.77 0.26
CA LEU A 33 12.61 -17.14 0.81
C LEU A 33 12.05 -17.97 1.96
N ARG A 34 12.60 -17.75 3.14
CA ARG A 34 12.19 -18.40 4.40
C ARG A 34 11.88 -17.33 5.44
N GLN A 35 10.82 -17.56 6.23
CA GLN A 35 10.46 -16.68 7.33
C GLN A 35 11.50 -16.75 8.47
N ARG A 36 11.94 -17.97 8.81
CA ARG A 36 12.94 -18.18 9.85
C ARG A 36 14.27 -17.54 9.47
N GLY A 37 14.80 -16.68 10.31
CA GLY A 37 16.04 -15.95 10.08
C GLY A 37 15.93 -14.80 9.06
N TYR A 38 14.73 -14.49 8.57
CA TYR A 38 14.54 -13.33 7.70
C TYR A 38 14.83 -12.02 8.45
N GLN A 39 15.58 -11.13 7.79
CA GLN A 39 15.80 -9.73 8.21
C GLN A 39 15.51 -8.83 7.01
N ALA A 40 14.67 -7.83 7.21
CA ALA A 40 14.42 -6.81 6.21
C ALA A 40 15.65 -5.90 6.10
N GLN A 41 16.00 -5.52 4.89
CA GLN A 41 17.08 -4.58 4.64
C GLN A 41 16.54 -3.14 4.57
N PRO A 42 17.35 -2.13 4.90
CA PRO A 42 16.95 -0.73 4.72
C PRO A 42 16.52 -0.43 3.28
N LEU A 43 15.60 0.50 3.15
CA LEU A 43 15.16 0.97 1.83
C LEU A 43 16.25 1.85 1.19
N ARG A 44 16.50 1.71 -0.09
CA ARG A 44 17.31 2.67 -0.82
C ARG A 44 16.47 3.89 -1.18
N ARG A 45 16.76 5.04 -0.60
CA ARG A 45 16.06 6.30 -0.86
C ARG A 45 16.42 6.86 -2.21
N VAL A 46 15.42 7.17 -3.02
CA VAL A 46 15.54 7.91 -4.28
C VAL A 46 14.46 8.99 -4.33
N TYR A 47 14.67 10.02 -5.15
CA TYR A 47 13.71 11.11 -5.31
C TYR A 47 13.19 11.12 -6.74
N ILE A 48 11.86 11.16 -6.89
CA ILE A 48 11.18 11.28 -8.17
C ILE A 48 10.61 12.69 -8.28
N ARG A 49 10.88 13.36 -9.40
CA ARG A 49 10.35 14.69 -9.68
C ARG A 49 8.86 14.59 -10.02
N LYS A 50 8.03 15.36 -9.32
CA LYS A 50 6.61 15.53 -9.64
C LYS A 50 6.42 16.57 -10.74
N SER A 51 5.24 16.56 -11.39
CA SER A 51 4.86 17.56 -12.41
C SER A 51 4.92 19.00 -11.90
N ASN A 52 4.65 19.21 -10.61
CA ASN A 52 4.73 20.53 -9.95
C ASN A 52 6.15 20.95 -9.52
N GLY A 53 7.19 20.25 -9.97
CA GLY A 53 8.60 20.52 -9.63
C GLY A 53 9.07 20.02 -8.26
N LYS A 54 8.16 19.63 -7.36
CA LYS A 54 8.52 19.08 -6.05
C LYS A 54 9.08 17.65 -6.20
N GLN A 55 9.92 17.25 -5.25
CA GLN A 55 10.45 15.89 -5.19
C GLN A 55 9.58 15.00 -4.31
N ARG A 56 9.36 13.76 -4.76
CA ARG A 56 8.70 12.72 -3.98
C ARG A 56 9.73 11.68 -3.56
N PRO A 57 9.94 11.46 -2.25
CA PRO A 57 10.81 10.39 -1.79
C PRO A 57 10.18 9.03 -2.10
N LEU A 58 10.99 8.10 -2.57
CA LEU A 58 10.62 6.71 -2.82
C LEU A 58 11.62 5.79 -2.14
N GLY A 59 11.13 4.78 -1.44
CA GLY A 59 11.94 3.74 -0.81
C GLY A 59 11.99 2.49 -1.68
N ILE A 60 13.16 2.13 -2.18
CA ILE A 60 13.36 0.94 -2.99
C ILE A 60 13.82 -0.20 -2.10
N THR A 61 12.98 -1.21 -1.96
CA THR A 61 13.27 -2.46 -1.24
C THR A 61 14.22 -3.36 -2.03
N THR A 62 14.93 -4.27 -1.36
CA THR A 62 15.71 -5.33 -2.02
C THR A 62 14.79 -6.30 -2.76
N MET A 63 15.33 -7.09 -3.69
CA MET A 63 14.54 -8.09 -4.41
C MET A 63 13.97 -9.15 -3.46
N LYS A 64 14.74 -9.52 -2.43
CA LYS A 64 14.31 -10.46 -1.39
C LYS A 64 13.14 -9.92 -0.58
N ASP A 65 13.20 -8.64 -0.16
CA ASP A 65 12.12 -8.01 0.60
C ASP A 65 10.86 -7.85 -0.26
N ARG A 66 11.00 -7.48 -1.53
CA ARG A 66 9.88 -7.46 -2.49
C ARG A 66 9.20 -8.81 -2.60
N ALA A 67 10.00 -9.88 -2.70
CA ALA A 67 9.46 -11.23 -2.84
C ALA A 67 8.76 -11.68 -1.54
N MET A 68 9.32 -11.37 -0.39
CA MET A 68 8.70 -11.63 0.90
C MET A 68 7.38 -10.86 1.03
N GLN A 69 7.37 -9.57 0.74
CA GLN A 69 6.16 -8.76 0.73
C GLN A 69 5.13 -9.27 -0.27
N ALA A 70 5.54 -9.67 -1.48
CA ALA A 70 4.64 -10.24 -2.48
C ALA A 70 4.00 -11.55 -2.01
N LEU A 71 4.72 -12.37 -1.25
CA LEU A 71 4.20 -13.61 -0.67
C LEU A 71 3.10 -13.33 0.36
N TYR A 72 3.36 -12.42 1.32
CA TYR A 72 2.37 -12.02 2.31
C TYR A 72 1.16 -11.31 1.70
N LEU A 73 1.38 -10.54 0.63
CA LEU A 73 0.30 -9.86 -0.07
C LEU A 73 -0.73 -10.84 -0.67
N LEU A 74 -0.32 -12.05 -1.07
CA LEU A 74 -1.27 -13.07 -1.55
C LEU A 74 -2.31 -13.45 -0.49
N ALA A 75 -1.95 -13.38 0.79
CA ALA A 75 -2.87 -13.65 1.89
C ALA A 75 -3.60 -12.36 2.34
N LEU A 76 -2.96 -11.21 2.29
CA LEU A 76 -3.54 -9.95 2.75
C LEU A 76 -4.56 -9.35 1.76
N ASP A 77 -4.33 -9.48 0.45
CA ASP A 77 -5.21 -8.92 -0.59
C ASP A 77 -6.68 -9.37 -0.43
N PRO A 78 -6.99 -10.67 -0.32
CA PRO A 78 -8.39 -11.09 -0.16
C PRO A 78 -9.02 -10.63 1.15
N ILE A 79 -8.23 -10.54 2.23
CA ILE A 79 -8.74 -10.05 3.52
C ILE A 79 -9.04 -8.54 3.43
N ALA A 80 -8.15 -7.77 2.82
CA ALA A 80 -8.35 -6.35 2.62
C ALA A 80 -9.54 -6.08 1.70
N GLU A 81 -9.71 -6.87 0.63
CA GLU A 81 -10.83 -6.71 -0.30
C GLU A 81 -12.19 -6.95 0.37
N VAL A 82 -12.30 -7.95 1.23
CA VAL A 82 -13.54 -8.26 1.96
C VAL A 82 -13.88 -7.20 3.02
N LYS A 83 -12.87 -6.57 3.62
CA LYS A 83 -13.06 -5.55 4.66
C LYS A 83 -13.23 -4.14 4.10
N ALA A 84 -12.80 -3.90 2.87
CA ALA A 84 -12.74 -2.57 2.30
C ALA A 84 -14.11 -1.92 2.17
N ASP A 85 -14.19 -0.62 2.43
CA ASP A 85 -15.37 0.18 2.15
C ASP A 85 -15.78 0.01 0.67
N PRO A 86 -17.07 -0.16 0.35
CA PRO A 86 -17.55 -0.43 -1.02
C PRO A 86 -17.10 0.62 -2.03
N ASN A 87 -17.02 1.89 -1.62
CA ASN A 87 -16.65 3.03 -2.44
C ASN A 87 -15.15 3.37 -2.38
N SER A 88 -14.32 2.47 -1.86
CA SER A 88 -12.86 2.60 -1.90
C SER A 88 -12.33 2.00 -3.20
N TYR A 89 -11.62 2.79 -4.01
CA TYR A 89 -11.14 2.38 -5.34
C TYR A 89 -9.61 2.33 -5.43
N GLY A 90 -8.90 3.12 -4.63
CA GLY A 90 -7.46 3.26 -4.69
C GLY A 90 -6.69 1.97 -4.39
N PHE A 91 -5.73 1.61 -5.22
CA PHE A 91 -4.84 0.45 -5.05
C PHE A 91 -5.51 -0.92 -4.98
N ARG A 92 -6.79 -1.03 -5.28
CA ARG A 92 -7.52 -2.29 -5.30
C ARG A 92 -7.47 -2.93 -6.69
N LYS A 93 -7.40 -4.27 -6.71
CA LYS A 93 -7.47 -5.02 -7.97
C LYS A 93 -8.85 -4.89 -8.60
N GLU A 94 -8.89 -4.97 -9.93
CA GLU A 94 -10.14 -4.87 -10.71
C GLU A 94 -10.93 -3.58 -10.43
N ARG A 95 -10.27 -2.54 -9.91
CA ARG A 95 -10.83 -1.20 -9.68
C ARG A 95 -10.03 -0.18 -10.48
N ALA A 96 -10.73 0.68 -11.20
CA ALA A 96 -10.12 1.72 -12.02
C ALA A 96 -10.64 3.11 -11.64
N THR A 97 -9.97 4.14 -12.11
CA THR A 97 -10.45 5.52 -11.96
C THR A 97 -11.81 5.73 -12.61
N ALA A 98 -12.09 5.00 -13.72
CA ALA A 98 -13.38 5.03 -14.39
C ALA A 98 -14.53 4.59 -13.47
N ASP A 99 -14.33 3.54 -12.68
CA ASP A 99 -15.35 3.04 -11.74
C ASP A 99 -15.68 4.09 -10.67
N ALA A 100 -14.65 4.79 -10.18
CA ALA A 100 -14.85 5.89 -9.22
C ALA A 100 -15.62 7.06 -9.84
N ILE A 101 -15.32 7.41 -11.10
CA ILE A 101 -16.01 8.48 -11.84
C ILE A 101 -17.46 8.07 -12.11
N GLU A 102 -17.71 6.83 -12.52
CA GLU A 102 -19.06 6.31 -12.73
C GLU A 102 -19.89 6.35 -11.46
N GLN A 103 -19.30 5.97 -10.32
CA GLN A 103 -19.96 6.07 -9.04
C GLN A 103 -20.29 7.53 -8.68
N CYS A 104 -19.36 8.45 -8.85
CA CYS A 104 -19.61 9.88 -8.63
C CYS A 104 -20.76 10.37 -9.52
N PHE A 105 -20.76 10.00 -10.81
CA PHE A 105 -21.83 10.36 -11.72
C PHE A 105 -23.18 9.82 -11.24
N THR A 106 -23.26 8.52 -10.93
CA THR A 106 -24.49 7.85 -10.46
C THR A 106 -25.09 8.54 -9.24
N VAL A 107 -24.22 9.05 -8.35
CA VAL A 107 -24.61 9.64 -7.07
C VAL A 107 -25.01 11.10 -7.19
N LEU A 108 -24.40 11.83 -8.13
CA LEU A 108 -24.49 13.29 -8.20
C LEU A 108 -25.31 13.83 -9.38
N CYS A 109 -25.65 12.98 -10.37
CA CYS A 109 -26.26 13.44 -11.63
C CYS A 109 -27.74 13.78 -11.57
N ARG A 110 -28.43 13.54 -10.45
CA ARG A 110 -29.88 13.71 -10.33
C ARG A 110 -30.25 14.96 -9.56
N ASP A 111 -31.38 15.58 -9.90
CA ASP A 111 -31.87 16.84 -9.29
C ASP A 111 -32.09 16.72 -7.76
N TYR A 112 -32.37 15.50 -7.25
CA TYR A 112 -32.51 15.21 -5.82
C TYR A 112 -31.22 14.70 -5.16
N ALA A 113 -30.10 14.76 -5.88
CA ALA A 113 -28.79 14.32 -5.36
C ALA A 113 -28.26 15.30 -4.31
N ALA A 114 -27.17 14.87 -3.65
CA ALA A 114 -26.46 15.71 -2.69
C ALA A 114 -25.95 16.99 -3.36
N GLN A 115 -26.32 18.17 -2.80
CA GLN A 115 -25.88 19.46 -3.31
C GLN A 115 -24.55 19.92 -2.69
N TRP A 116 -24.09 19.27 -1.64
CA TRP A 116 -22.84 19.54 -0.96
C TRP A 116 -21.87 18.40 -1.12
N ILE A 117 -20.66 18.72 -1.52
CA ILE A 117 -19.57 17.76 -1.70
C ILE A 117 -18.44 18.17 -0.75
N LEU A 118 -17.99 17.23 0.08
CA LEU A 118 -16.78 17.37 0.87
C LEU A 118 -15.63 16.74 0.12
N GLU A 119 -14.66 17.56 -0.31
CA GLU A 119 -13.38 17.08 -0.83
C GLU A 119 -12.34 17.13 0.30
N GLY A 120 -11.61 16.03 0.50
CA GLY A 120 -10.58 15.93 1.51
C GLY A 120 -9.35 15.19 0.97
N ASP A 121 -8.16 15.65 1.36
CA ASP A 121 -6.89 14.98 1.09
C ASP A 121 -6.16 14.72 2.40
N ILE A 122 -5.47 13.57 2.48
CA ILE A 122 -4.74 13.17 3.67
C ILE A 122 -3.27 13.60 3.52
N LEU A 123 -2.89 14.58 4.32
CA LEU A 123 -1.52 15.08 4.34
C LEU A 123 -0.54 13.96 4.73
N SER A 124 0.38 13.65 3.79
CA SER A 124 1.44 12.65 4.03
C SER A 124 0.92 11.28 4.48
N CYS A 125 -0.17 10.79 3.88
CA CYS A 125 -0.86 9.57 4.30
C CYS A 125 0.10 8.42 4.60
N PHE A 126 0.95 8.02 3.64
CA PHE A 126 1.90 6.92 3.82
C PHE A 126 2.95 7.17 4.89
N ASP A 127 3.35 8.42 5.10
CA ASP A 127 4.45 8.77 6.01
C ASP A 127 4.00 8.87 7.47
N ARG A 128 2.67 8.89 7.71
CA ARG A 128 2.07 9.06 9.05
C ARG A 128 1.26 7.88 9.55
N ILE A 129 1.28 6.76 8.87
CA ILE A 129 0.59 5.55 9.35
C ILE A 129 1.27 5.07 10.63
N SER A 130 0.50 4.92 11.71
CA SER A 130 1.01 4.45 12.99
C SER A 130 1.50 3.01 12.92
N HIS A 131 2.77 2.76 13.24
CA HIS A 131 3.33 1.41 13.35
C HIS A 131 2.59 0.57 14.41
N ASN A 132 2.23 1.18 15.55
CA ASN A 132 1.48 0.49 16.61
C ASN A 132 0.11 0.05 16.12
N TRP A 133 -0.58 0.91 15.36
CA TRP A 133 -1.87 0.56 14.78
C TRP A 133 -1.73 -0.61 13.79
N LEU A 134 -0.75 -0.55 12.89
CA LEU A 134 -0.50 -1.63 11.93
C LEU A 134 -0.19 -2.95 12.63
N LEU A 135 0.67 -2.93 13.64
CA LEU A 135 1.02 -4.11 14.42
C LEU A 135 -0.17 -4.69 15.21
N ALA A 136 -1.10 -3.86 15.64
CA ALA A 136 -2.31 -4.33 16.33
C ALA A 136 -3.35 -4.91 15.36
N ASN A 137 -3.57 -4.29 14.20
CA ASN A 137 -4.77 -4.51 13.38
C ASN A 137 -4.52 -5.33 12.10
N VAL A 138 -3.31 -5.31 11.52
CA VAL A 138 -3.04 -6.05 10.27
C VAL A 138 -2.94 -7.55 10.56
N PRO A 139 -3.72 -8.42 9.88
CA PRO A 139 -3.77 -9.86 10.16
C PRO A 139 -2.62 -10.61 9.47
N MET A 140 -1.39 -10.37 9.95
CA MET A 140 -0.18 -11.08 9.49
C MET A 140 0.81 -11.31 10.63
N ASP A 141 1.90 -12.03 10.36
CA ASP A 141 3.00 -12.20 11.32
C ASP A 141 3.56 -10.84 11.75
N LYS A 142 3.41 -10.55 13.04
CA LYS A 142 3.79 -9.25 13.62
C LYS A 142 5.30 -9.02 13.59
N ALA A 143 6.10 -10.09 13.76
CA ALA A 143 7.55 -9.98 13.73
C ALA A 143 8.06 -9.62 12.33
N ILE A 144 7.43 -10.17 11.28
CA ILE A 144 7.76 -9.82 9.89
C ILE A 144 7.32 -8.39 9.58
N LEU A 145 6.09 -8.03 9.95
CA LEU A 145 5.59 -6.67 9.75
C LEU A 145 6.49 -5.64 10.44
N GLN A 146 6.85 -5.89 11.69
CA GLN A 146 7.75 -5.02 12.46
C GLN A 146 9.11 -4.83 11.77
N LYS A 147 9.69 -5.92 11.23
CA LYS A 147 10.96 -5.83 10.49
C LYS A 147 10.85 -4.93 9.26
N TRP A 148 9.73 -4.97 8.53
CA TRP A 148 9.53 -4.07 7.39
C TRP A 148 9.36 -2.61 7.81
N LEU A 149 8.59 -2.36 8.86
CA LEU A 149 8.31 -1.01 9.35
C LEU A 149 9.56 -0.34 9.94
N GLN A 150 10.41 -1.12 10.62
CA GLN A 150 11.62 -0.65 11.29
C GLN A 150 12.90 -0.77 10.46
N ALA A 151 12.81 -1.22 9.20
CA ALA A 151 13.98 -1.41 8.35
C ALA A 151 14.79 -0.12 8.10
N GLY A 152 14.17 1.04 8.24
CA GLY A 152 14.79 2.32 7.95
C GLY A 152 15.06 2.54 6.45
N PHE A 153 15.77 3.60 6.13
CA PHE A 153 16.21 3.87 4.76
C PHE A 153 17.63 4.39 4.72
N MET A 154 18.31 4.06 3.62
CA MET A 154 19.65 4.55 3.31
C MET A 154 19.55 5.73 2.35
N GLU A 155 20.16 6.84 2.72
CA GLU A 155 20.33 8.01 1.87
C GLU A 155 21.79 8.49 1.95
N LYS A 156 22.47 8.63 0.81
CA LYS A 156 23.89 9.03 0.73
C LYS A 156 24.78 8.22 1.68
N SER A 157 24.56 6.90 1.75
CA SER A 157 25.29 5.96 2.62
C SER A 157 25.07 6.14 4.13
N VAL A 158 24.07 6.95 4.54
CA VAL A 158 23.66 7.10 5.94
C VAL A 158 22.35 6.37 6.18
N LEU A 159 22.25 5.62 7.26
CA LEU A 159 21.02 4.92 7.69
C LEU A 159 20.17 5.85 8.55
N TYR A 160 18.93 6.02 8.14
CA TYR A 160 17.91 6.76 8.89
C TYR A 160 16.84 5.79 9.41
N PRO A 161 16.50 5.83 10.69
CA PRO A 161 15.42 5.02 11.23
C PRO A 161 14.05 5.53 10.77
N THR A 162 13.04 4.65 10.80
CA THR A 162 11.64 5.00 10.60
C THR A 162 10.84 4.72 11.87
N ALA A 163 10.18 5.73 12.43
CA ALA A 163 9.36 5.63 13.63
C ALA A 163 7.86 5.47 13.29
N GLU A 164 7.45 5.94 12.12
CA GLU A 164 6.08 5.89 11.62
C GLU A 164 6.08 5.77 10.08
N GLY A 165 4.91 5.51 9.52
CA GLY A 165 4.72 5.42 8.08
C GLY A 165 4.90 4.02 7.51
N ALA A 166 4.27 3.80 6.34
CA ALA A 166 4.50 2.64 5.49
C ALA A 166 5.42 3.03 4.32
N PRO A 167 6.46 2.24 4.01
CA PRO A 167 7.44 2.64 3.00
C PRO A 167 6.82 2.91 1.63
N GLN A 168 6.90 4.12 1.12
CA GLN A 168 6.48 4.43 -0.25
C GLN A 168 7.36 3.65 -1.25
N GLY A 169 6.74 2.70 -1.96
CA GLY A 169 7.43 1.81 -2.91
C GLY A 169 7.53 0.35 -2.45
N GLY A 170 7.11 0.03 -1.23
CA GLY A 170 6.91 -1.36 -0.80
C GLY A 170 5.71 -2.01 -1.49
N ILE A 171 5.82 -3.31 -1.80
CA ILE A 171 4.73 -4.07 -2.47
C ILE A 171 3.48 -4.17 -1.59
N CYS A 172 3.64 -4.29 -0.25
CA CYS A 172 2.53 -4.35 0.70
C CYS A 172 2.00 -2.97 1.12
N SER A 173 2.73 -1.88 0.87
CA SER A 173 2.36 -0.56 1.38
C SER A 173 0.97 -0.08 0.94
N PRO A 174 0.52 -0.32 -0.30
CA PRO A 174 -0.84 0.03 -0.71
C PRO A 174 -1.92 -0.69 0.10
N VAL A 175 -1.78 -2.00 0.33
CA VAL A 175 -2.77 -2.77 1.11
C VAL A 175 -2.75 -2.39 2.58
N LEU A 176 -1.57 -2.06 3.14
CA LEU A 176 -1.47 -1.56 4.52
C LEU A 176 -2.17 -0.20 4.67
N ALA A 177 -2.02 0.69 3.69
CA ALA A 177 -2.72 1.97 3.67
C ALA A 177 -4.25 1.78 3.57
N ASN A 178 -4.71 0.90 2.68
CA ASN A 178 -6.13 0.60 2.56
C ASN A 178 -6.71 0.06 3.87
N LEU A 179 -6.08 -0.95 4.49
CA LEU A 179 -6.51 -1.48 5.79
C LEU A 179 -6.56 -0.40 6.88
N THR A 180 -5.69 0.61 6.82
CA THR A 180 -5.68 1.71 7.79
C THR A 180 -6.82 2.69 7.56
N LEU A 181 -7.24 2.88 6.32
CA LEU A 181 -8.28 3.83 5.92
C LEU A 181 -9.68 3.22 5.87
N ASP A 182 -9.77 1.89 5.85
CA ASP A 182 -11.05 1.17 5.86
C ASP A 182 -11.88 1.52 7.11
N GLY A 183 -13.19 1.64 6.91
CA GLY A 183 -14.13 2.02 7.95
C GLY A 183 -14.35 3.54 8.06
N LEU A 184 -13.75 4.36 7.19
CA LEU A 184 -14.01 5.80 7.15
C LEU A 184 -15.49 6.08 6.88
N GLU A 185 -16.10 5.38 5.94
CA GLU A 185 -17.53 5.50 5.64
C GLU A 185 -18.38 5.14 6.85
N THR A 186 -18.06 4.07 7.55
CA THR A 186 -18.76 3.67 8.79
C THR A 186 -18.67 4.77 9.85
N LYS A 187 -17.50 5.34 10.06
CA LYS A 187 -17.32 6.44 11.03
C LYS A 187 -18.08 7.70 10.66
N LEU A 188 -18.15 8.03 9.38
CA LEU A 188 -18.95 9.15 8.90
C LEU A 188 -20.45 8.92 9.12
N ARG A 189 -20.94 7.71 8.87
CA ARG A 189 -22.35 7.32 9.13
C ARG A 189 -22.71 7.36 10.61
N GLU A 190 -21.83 6.88 11.48
CA GLU A 190 -22.01 6.97 12.93
C GLU A 190 -22.14 8.44 13.38
N LYS A 191 -21.29 9.30 12.85
CA LYS A 191 -21.25 10.73 13.25
C LYS A 191 -22.37 11.55 12.62
N TYR A 192 -22.81 11.20 11.42
CA TYR A 192 -23.82 11.91 10.64
C TYR A 192 -24.93 10.97 10.15
N PRO A 193 -25.74 10.43 11.06
CA PRO A 193 -26.73 9.40 10.72
C PRO A 193 -27.83 9.86 9.75
N LYS A 194 -28.06 11.16 9.64
CA LYS A 194 -29.04 11.77 8.72
C LYS A 194 -28.43 12.09 7.33
N ALA A 195 -27.12 11.98 7.16
CA ALA A 195 -26.51 12.23 5.87
C ALA A 195 -26.82 11.07 4.92
N THR A 196 -27.32 11.39 3.74
CA THR A 196 -27.55 10.41 2.68
C THR A 196 -26.20 10.10 2.02
N PHE A 197 -25.59 9.01 2.43
CA PHE A 197 -24.44 8.47 1.71
C PHE A 197 -24.98 7.63 0.56
N ALA A 198 -24.58 7.93 -0.65
CA ALA A 198 -25.01 7.15 -1.79
C ALA A 198 -24.27 5.81 -1.78
N LEU A 199 -24.98 4.77 -1.41
CA LEU A 199 -24.54 3.38 -1.57
C LEU A 199 -24.99 2.85 -2.91
N PRO A 200 -24.18 2.03 -3.59
CA PRO A 200 -24.73 1.12 -4.58
C PRO A 200 -25.74 0.20 -3.88
N LYS A 201 -26.93 0.07 -4.43
CA LYS A 201 -27.86 -0.95 -3.97
C LYS A 201 -27.17 -2.29 -4.09
N SER A 202 -27.08 -3.04 -2.98
CA SER A 202 -26.69 -4.45 -3.04
C SER A 202 -27.64 -5.11 -4.04
N GLN A 203 -27.09 -5.72 -5.07
CA GLN A 203 -27.87 -6.61 -5.92
C GLN A 203 -28.26 -7.79 -5.02
N SER A 204 -29.55 -7.82 -4.66
CA SER A 204 -30.24 -8.97 -4.07
C SER A 204 -30.36 -10.07 -5.10
#